data_0742d6e0a94747f81f23320d7d6a778e
#
_entry.id   0742d6e0a94747f81f23320d7d6a778e
#
_cell.length_a   1.000
_cell.length_b   1.000
_cell.length_c   1.000
_cell.angle_alpha   90.00
_cell.angle_beta   90.00
_cell.angle_gamma   90.00
#
_symmetry.space_group_name_H-M   'P 1'
#
loop_
_entity.id
_entity.type
_entity.pdbx_description
1 polymer ?
#
loop_
_entity_poly.entity_id
_entity_poly.type
_entity_poly.pdbx_seq_one_letter_code
_entity_poly.pdbx_strand_id
1 'polypeptide(L)'
;LDSLLVNAVTFLRKEHPTTPIILTQHSSGSIAEVFNEDKNAEYQQSSRVLKATFEKLQSKGIRQLFLLSSQDLNLDLNSTVDYAHPNDQGMERIANAYIKLLKKILK
;
A
#
# COMPACT_ATOMS: atom_id res chain seq x y z
N LEU A 1 -8.48 6.12 10.92
CA LEU A 1 -8.03 5.36 9.77
C LEU A 1 -8.14 3.85 10.00
N ASP A 2 -7.66 3.37 11.15
CA ASP A 2 -7.70 1.95 11.47
C ASP A 2 -9.12 1.38 11.43
N SER A 3 -10.07 2.03 12.11
CA SER A 3 -11.45 1.57 12.16
C SER A 3 -12.14 1.64 10.80
N LEU A 4 -11.85 2.68 10.02
CA LEU A 4 -12.40 2.80 8.66
C LEU A 4 -11.87 1.68 7.77
N LEU A 5 -10.59 1.38 7.86
CA LEU A 5 -9.97 0.32 7.06
C LEU A 5 -10.52 -1.05 7.46
N VAL A 6 -10.63 -1.33 8.75
CA VAL A 6 -11.20 -2.59 9.24
C VAL A 6 -12.63 -2.76 8.74
N ASN A 7 -13.44 -1.72 8.83
CA ASN A 7 -14.83 -1.78 8.38
C ASN A 7 -14.92 -2.00 6.87
N ALA A 8 -14.07 -1.30 6.10
CA ALA A 8 -14.06 -1.46 4.64
C ALA A 8 -13.67 -2.87 4.22
N VAL A 9 -12.61 -3.41 4.80
CA VAL A 9 -12.13 -4.75 4.47
C VAL A 9 -13.16 -5.80 4.89
N THR A 10 -13.74 -5.65 6.07
CA THR A 10 -14.75 -6.58 6.57
C THR A 10 -15.99 -6.60 5.66
N PHE A 11 -16.43 -5.41 5.23
CA PHE A 11 -17.57 -5.30 4.30
C PHE A 11 -17.23 -5.95 2.95
N LEU A 12 -16.09 -5.64 2.38
CA LEU A 12 -15.68 -6.20 1.09
C LEU A 12 -15.54 -7.72 1.16
N ARG A 13 -15.01 -8.24 2.24
CA ARG A 13 -14.84 -9.68 2.39
C ARG A 13 -16.20 -10.39 2.53
N LYS A 14 -17.15 -9.76 3.20
CA LYS A 14 -18.49 -10.29 3.34
C LYS A 14 -19.19 -10.37 1.97
N GLU A 15 -19.07 -9.30 1.17
CA GLU A 15 -19.71 -9.24 -0.14
C GLU A 15 -18.97 -10.06 -1.20
N HIS A 16 -17.65 -10.22 -1.03
CA HIS A 16 -16.79 -10.93 -2.00
C HIS A 16 -15.87 -11.91 -1.26
N PRO A 17 -16.40 -13.10 -0.88
CA PRO A 17 -15.68 -14.00 0.03
C PRO A 17 -14.36 -14.54 -0.49
N THR A 18 -14.16 -14.61 -1.81
CA THR A 18 -12.97 -15.22 -2.41
C THR A 18 -12.13 -14.26 -3.24
N THR A 19 -12.58 -13.02 -3.39
CA THR A 19 -11.84 -12.04 -4.19
C THR A 19 -10.59 -11.56 -3.46
N PRO A 20 -9.40 -11.58 -4.08
CA PRO A 20 -8.20 -11.03 -3.44
C PRO A 20 -8.36 -9.54 -3.17
N ILE A 21 -7.90 -9.11 -2.00
CA ILE A 21 -7.87 -7.70 -1.60
C ILE A 21 -6.42 -7.31 -1.37
N ILE A 22 -5.97 -6.23 -2.01
CA ILE A 22 -4.61 -5.72 -1.87
C ILE A 22 -4.67 -4.38 -1.13
N LEU A 23 -3.95 -4.29 -0.01
CA LEU A 23 -3.74 -3.03 0.69
C LEU A 23 -2.40 -2.47 0.27
N THR A 24 -2.37 -1.22 -0.19
CA THR A 24 -1.16 -0.61 -0.71
C THR A 24 -0.74 0.57 0.17
N GLN A 25 0.52 0.55 0.64
CA GLN A 25 1.06 1.65 1.42
C GLN A 25 1.34 2.87 0.53
N HIS A 26 1.40 4.05 1.15
CA HIS A 26 1.71 5.29 0.45
C HIS A 26 3.15 5.22 -0.09
N SER A 27 3.32 5.58 -1.36
CA SER A 27 4.59 5.36 -2.07
C SER A 27 5.64 6.45 -1.85
N SER A 28 5.23 7.64 -1.43
CA SER A 28 6.13 8.81 -1.45
C SER A 28 6.81 9.10 -0.12
N GLY A 29 6.57 8.30 0.91
CA GLY A 29 7.13 8.57 2.24
C GLY A 29 8.65 8.62 2.29
N SER A 30 9.30 7.71 1.58
CA SER A 30 10.76 7.64 1.58
C SER A 30 11.42 8.83 0.87
N ILE A 31 10.74 9.42 -0.11
CA ILE A 31 11.27 10.56 -0.85
C ILE A 31 11.02 11.85 -0.06
N ALA A 32 9.86 11.98 0.55
CA ALA A 32 9.50 13.13 1.35
C ALA A 32 10.45 13.34 2.54
N GLU A 33 11.09 12.28 3.01
CA GLU A 33 12.06 12.33 4.10
C GLU A 33 13.16 13.36 3.85
N VAL A 34 13.58 13.52 2.60
CA VAL A 34 14.67 14.43 2.25
C VAL A 34 14.20 15.88 2.14
N PHE A 35 12.95 16.11 1.76
CA PHE A 35 12.47 17.43 1.37
C PHE A 35 11.39 18.01 2.27
N ASN A 36 10.67 17.18 3.02
CA ASN A 36 9.58 17.66 3.88
C ASN A 36 9.36 16.67 5.02
N GLU A 37 9.92 17.00 6.19
CA GLU A 37 9.84 16.12 7.37
C GLU A 37 8.40 15.90 7.84
N ASP A 38 7.56 16.94 7.78
CA ASP A 38 6.16 16.83 8.22
C ASP A 38 5.38 15.88 7.33
N LYS A 39 5.56 15.99 6.02
CA LYS A 39 4.91 15.09 5.06
C LYS A 39 5.44 13.67 5.20
N ASN A 40 6.74 13.52 5.40
CA ASN A 40 7.33 12.21 5.62
C ASN A 40 6.75 11.54 6.86
N ALA A 41 6.63 12.28 7.97
CA ALA A 41 6.06 11.74 9.21
C ALA A 41 4.60 11.30 9.00
N GLU A 42 3.82 12.10 8.28
CA GLU A 42 2.43 11.78 7.95
C GLU A 42 2.31 10.50 7.12
N TYR A 43 3.13 10.38 6.07
CA TYR A 43 3.12 9.21 5.21
C TYR A 43 3.59 7.95 5.93
N GLN A 44 4.62 8.07 6.74
CA GLN A 44 5.12 6.93 7.53
C GLN A 44 4.11 6.48 8.57
N GLN A 45 3.41 7.43 9.20
CA GLN A 45 2.37 7.11 10.16
C GLN A 45 1.23 6.33 9.49
N SER A 46 0.77 6.79 8.33
CA SER A 46 -0.27 6.11 7.57
C SER A 46 0.17 4.71 7.15
N SER A 47 1.41 4.57 6.71
CA SER A 47 1.95 3.27 6.31
C SER A 47 2.06 2.30 7.49
N ARG A 48 2.47 2.80 8.66
CA ARG A 48 2.54 1.95 9.86
C ARG A 48 1.16 1.48 10.30
N VAL A 49 0.17 2.38 10.27
CA VAL A 49 -1.22 2.03 10.61
C VAL A 49 -1.75 0.99 9.65
N LEU A 50 -1.51 1.17 8.35
CA LEU A 50 -1.96 0.22 7.34
C LEU A 50 -1.37 -1.16 7.56
N LYS A 51 -0.06 -1.23 7.80
CA LYS A 51 0.63 -2.50 8.03
C LYS A 51 0.13 -3.18 9.31
N ALA A 52 -0.02 -2.43 10.40
CA ALA A 52 -0.53 -2.96 11.65
C ALA A 52 -1.95 -3.49 11.50
N THR A 53 -2.80 -2.76 10.78
CA THR A 53 -4.18 -3.19 10.50
C THR A 53 -4.20 -4.44 9.64
N PHE A 54 -3.33 -4.52 8.63
CA PHE A 54 -3.19 -5.72 7.79
C PHE A 54 -2.84 -6.95 8.64
N GLU A 55 -1.84 -6.84 9.52
CA GLU A 55 -1.44 -7.94 10.38
C GLU A 55 -2.56 -8.34 11.34
N LYS A 56 -3.28 -7.37 11.89
CA LYS A 56 -4.43 -7.61 12.76
C LYS A 56 -5.53 -8.37 12.06
N LEU A 57 -5.86 -7.97 10.83
CA LEU A 57 -6.90 -8.63 10.04
C LEU A 57 -6.49 -10.04 9.65
N GLN A 58 -5.21 -10.26 9.32
CA GLN A 58 -4.72 -11.62 9.04
C GLN A 58 -4.84 -12.51 10.27
N SER A 59 -4.52 -11.99 11.45
CA SER A 59 -4.61 -12.76 12.68
C SER A 59 -6.04 -13.10 13.06
N LYS A 60 -7.02 -12.33 12.57
CA LYS A 60 -8.44 -12.62 12.76
C LYS A 60 -9.00 -13.60 11.73
N GLY A 61 -8.18 -14.12 10.84
CA GLY A 61 -8.57 -15.12 9.88
C GLY A 61 -9.12 -14.59 8.55
N ILE A 62 -8.96 -13.32 8.27
CA ILE A 62 -9.33 -12.76 6.96
C ILE A 62 -8.39 -13.34 5.91
N ARG A 63 -8.94 -14.06 4.94
CA ARG A 63 -8.16 -14.71 3.88
C ARG A 63 -8.08 -13.83 2.65
N GLN A 64 -7.15 -14.17 1.74
CA GLN A 64 -6.96 -13.49 0.46
C GLN A 64 -6.74 -11.99 0.63
N LEU A 65 -6.01 -11.63 1.70
CA LEU A 65 -5.64 -10.26 1.99
C LEU A 65 -4.13 -10.13 1.82
N PHE A 66 -3.70 -9.15 1.01
CA PHE A 66 -2.30 -8.97 0.64
C PHE A 66 -1.87 -7.54 0.90
N LEU A 67 -0.60 -7.35 1.19
CA LEU A 67 -0.01 -6.03 1.40
C LEU A 67 1.02 -5.74 0.31
N LEU A 68 0.88 -4.59 -0.35
CA LEU A 68 1.90 -4.05 -1.22
C LEU A 68 2.56 -2.91 -0.48
N SER A 69 3.79 -3.13 -0.03
CA SER A 69 4.49 -2.15 0.81
C SER A 69 5.07 -1.00 -0.02
N SER A 70 5.39 0.10 0.66
CA SER A 70 6.05 1.24 0.00
C SER A 70 7.39 0.83 -0.61
N GLN A 71 8.08 -0.13 0.01
CA GLN A 71 9.34 -0.64 -0.52
C GLN A 71 9.13 -1.45 -1.80
N ASP A 72 8.02 -2.18 -1.90
CA ASP A 72 7.70 -2.95 -3.11
C ASP A 72 7.46 -2.04 -4.31
N LEU A 73 6.96 -0.83 -4.09
CA LEU A 73 6.74 0.13 -5.17
C LEU A 73 8.04 0.70 -5.71
N ASN A 74 9.08 0.73 -4.89
CA ASN A 74 10.45 1.08 -5.30
C ASN A 74 10.56 2.43 -6.01
N LEU A 75 9.91 3.46 -5.47
CA LEU A 75 9.99 4.82 -6.03
C LEU A 75 11.16 5.60 -5.44
N ASP A 76 11.76 6.48 -6.24
CA ASP A 76 12.85 7.35 -5.85
C ASP A 76 12.59 8.78 -6.36
N LEU A 77 13.57 9.67 -6.22
CA LEU A 77 13.45 11.05 -6.67
C LEU A 77 13.13 11.16 -8.16
N ASN A 78 13.71 10.29 -8.97
CA ASN A 78 13.51 10.32 -10.41
C ASN A 78 12.15 9.75 -10.83
N SER A 79 11.40 9.18 -9.88
CA SER A 79 10.10 8.55 -10.14
C SER A 79 8.93 9.47 -9.85
N THR A 80 9.17 10.69 -9.39
CA THR A 80 8.09 11.61 -9.00
C THR A 80 8.26 12.97 -9.65
N VAL A 81 7.15 13.72 -9.75
CA VAL A 81 7.16 15.09 -10.29
C VAL A 81 7.27 16.13 -9.19
N ASP A 82 6.81 15.82 -7.98
CA ASP A 82 6.75 16.76 -6.86
C ASP A 82 7.03 16.08 -5.51
N TYR A 83 7.82 15.03 -5.52
CA TYR A 83 8.20 14.22 -4.35
C TYR A 83 7.03 13.44 -3.73
N ALA A 84 5.84 13.56 -4.30
CA ALA A 84 4.65 12.85 -3.80
C ALA A 84 3.92 12.09 -4.90
N HIS A 85 3.82 12.68 -6.09
CA HIS A 85 3.07 12.11 -7.20
C HIS A 85 4.02 11.45 -8.20
N PRO A 86 3.76 10.21 -8.62
CA PRO A 86 4.65 9.52 -9.55
C PRO A 86 4.59 10.16 -10.95
N ASN A 87 5.74 10.17 -11.63
CA ASN A 87 5.82 10.48 -13.05
C ASN A 87 5.65 9.18 -13.87
N ASP A 88 5.91 9.22 -15.18
CA ASP A 88 5.76 8.04 -16.03
C ASP A 88 6.62 6.86 -15.56
N GLN A 89 7.86 7.13 -15.17
CA GLN A 89 8.76 6.09 -14.64
C GLN A 89 8.23 5.53 -13.32
N GLY A 90 7.70 6.40 -12.45
CA GLY A 90 7.09 5.99 -11.20
C GLY A 90 5.85 5.13 -11.42
N MET A 91 5.00 5.51 -12.38
CA MET A 91 3.83 4.73 -12.72
C MET A 91 4.20 3.35 -13.24
N GLU A 92 5.26 3.26 -14.06
CA GLU A 92 5.76 1.97 -14.53
C GLU A 92 6.23 1.09 -13.38
N ARG A 93 6.95 1.66 -12.42
CA ARG A 93 7.42 0.92 -11.24
C ARG A 93 6.25 0.42 -10.39
N ILE A 94 5.24 1.25 -10.19
CA ILE A 94 4.02 0.86 -9.46
C ILE A 94 3.31 -0.28 -10.21
N ALA A 95 3.15 -0.14 -11.52
CA ALA A 95 2.52 -1.18 -12.33
C ALA A 95 3.28 -2.50 -12.23
N ASN A 96 4.62 -2.45 -12.29
CA ASN A 96 5.45 -3.66 -12.19
C ASN A 96 5.31 -4.32 -10.82
N ALA A 97 5.20 -3.54 -9.75
CA ALA A 97 4.99 -4.07 -8.41
C ALA A 97 3.65 -4.81 -8.31
N TYR A 98 2.58 -4.24 -8.86
CA TYR A 98 1.28 -4.89 -8.90
C TYR A 98 1.31 -6.16 -9.76
N ILE A 99 1.95 -6.10 -10.93
CA ILE A 99 2.05 -7.27 -11.82
C ILE A 99 2.76 -8.41 -11.09
N LYS A 100 3.86 -8.14 -10.41
CA LYS A 100 4.61 -9.14 -9.68
C LYS A 100 3.76 -9.79 -8.59
N LEU A 101 3.01 -8.98 -7.85
CA LEU A 101 2.13 -9.49 -6.80
C LEU A 101 0.97 -10.29 -7.39
N LEU A 102 0.33 -9.77 -8.43
CA LEU A 102 -0.81 -10.42 -9.08
C LEU A 102 -0.42 -11.76 -9.68
N LYS A 103 0.78 -11.90 -10.23
CA LYS A 103 1.25 -13.19 -10.74
C LYS A 103 1.33 -14.25 -9.64
N LYS A 104 1.63 -13.85 -8.41
CA LYS A 104 1.65 -14.76 -7.27
C LYS A 104 0.24 -15.13 -6.81
N ILE A 105 -0.67 -14.16 -6.85
CA ILE A 105 -2.04 -14.31 -6.34
C ILE A 105 -2.90 -15.12 -7.31
N LEU A 106 -2.78 -14.85 -8.61
CA LEU A 106 -3.67 -15.37 -9.65
C LEU A 106 -3.12 -16.61 -10.38
N LYS A 107 -2.34 -17.39 -9.69
CA LYS A 107 -1.83 -18.65 -10.26
C LYS A 107 -2.94 -19.60 -10.63
#